data_8691bf32897f99a6c7db7713cf1a4f99
#
_entry.id   8691bf32897f99a6c7db7713cf1a4f99
#
_cell.length_a   1.000
_cell.length_b   1.000
_cell.length_c   1.000
_cell.angle_alpha   90.00
_cell.angle_beta   90.00
_cell.angle_gamma   90.00
#
_symmetry.space_group_name_H-M   'P 1'
#
loop_
_entity.id
_entity.type
_entity.pdbx_description
1 polymer ?
#
loop_
_entity_poly.entity_id
_entity_poly.type
_entity_poly.pdbx_seq_one_letter_code
_entity_poly.pdbx_strand_id
1 'polypeptide(L)'
;MAQEYQQIVVEPKPFVKWAGGKRQLLPELERNFPKQFGTYFEPFLGGGAVLFDLLAKRPNLKCNVSDLNSDLVLAYVTIRDKLGRLIESLETHSKNYHKDSTGYYYDCLLYTSDAADE
;
A
#
# COMPACT_ATOMS: atom_id res chain seq x y z
N MET A 1 -7.65 -29.26 -23.53
CA MET A 1 -8.15 -29.10 -22.15
C MET A 1 -7.78 -27.71 -21.66
N ALA A 2 -8.76 -26.87 -21.41
CA ALA A 2 -8.52 -25.59 -20.77
C ALA A 2 -8.19 -25.85 -19.29
N GLN A 3 -6.99 -25.52 -18.85
CA GLN A 3 -6.72 -25.41 -17.43
C GLN A 3 -7.54 -24.24 -16.90
N GLU A 4 -8.54 -24.54 -16.09
CA GLU A 4 -9.18 -23.51 -15.28
C GLU A 4 -8.13 -22.96 -14.31
N TYR A 5 -7.58 -21.81 -14.64
CA TYR A 5 -6.84 -21.01 -13.66
C TYR A 5 -7.88 -20.57 -12.63
N GLN A 6 -7.90 -21.17 -11.47
CA GLN A 6 -8.58 -20.61 -10.32
C GLN A 6 -7.96 -19.23 -10.10
N GLN A 7 -8.72 -18.18 -10.43
CA GLN A 7 -8.35 -16.84 -10.04
C GLN A 7 -8.30 -16.83 -8.52
N ILE A 8 -7.07 -16.78 -7.98
CA ILE A 8 -6.88 -16.49 -6.57
C ILE A 8 -7.32 -15.04 -6.39
N VAL A 9 -8.52 -14.83 -5.89
CA VAL A 9 -9.01 -13.52 -5.54
C VAL A 9 -8.29 -13.11 -4.26
N VAL A 10 -7.22 -12.34 -4.42
CA VAL A 10 -6.51 -11.75 -3.29
C VAL A 10 -7.21 -10.45 -2.93
N GLU A 11 -7.74 -10.37 -1.72
CA GLU A 11 -8.35 -9.16 -1.20
C GLU A 11 -7.27 -8.09 -0.95
N PRO A 12 -7.39 -6.89 -1.55
CA PRO A 12 -6.43 -5.82 -1.34
C PRO A 12 -6.40 -5.37 0.13
N LYS A 13 -5.20 -5.16 0.68
CA LYS A 13 -4.99 -4.69 2.06
C LYS A 13 -3.91 -3.62 2.10
N PRO A 14 -3.94 -2.72 3.11
CA PRO A 14 -2.83 -1.81 3.35
C PRO A 14 -1.50 -2.55 3.46
N PHE A 15 -0.46 -2.07 2.75
CA PHE A 15 0.87 -2.67 2.72
C PHE A 15 1.85 -2.03 3.72
N VAL A 16 1.48 -0.90 4.33
CA VAL A 16 2.25 -0.22 5.37
C VAL A 16 1.42 0.02 6.62
N LYS A 17 2.07 -0.02 7.77
CA LYS A 17 1.47 0.45 9.02
C LYS A 17 1.62 1.97 9.07
N TRP A 18 0.51 2.69 9.05
CA TRP A 18 0.50 4.14 9.04
C TRP A 18 -0.31 4.69 10.18
N ALA A 19 0.23 5.69 10.89
CA ALA A 19 -0.45 6.35 11.99
C ALA A 19 -1.74 7.04 11.52
N GLY A 20 -2.80 7.00 12.32
CA GLY A 20 -4.09 7.59 11.97
C GLY A 20 -4.90 6.78 10.98
N GLY A 21 -4.64 5.48 10.84
CA GLY A 21 -5.38 4.60 9.94
C GLY A 21 -6.89 4.58 10.21
N LYS A 22 -7.67 4.52 9.12
CA LYS A 22 -9.14 4.61 9.16
C LYS A 22 -9.83 3.25 9.25
N ARG A 23 -9.10 2.17 9.49
CA ARG A 23 -9.65 0.80 9.51
C ARG A 23 -10.81 0.64 10.49
N GLN A 24 -10.72 1.25 11.64
CA GLN A 24 -11.76 1.20 12.68
C GLN A 24 -13.04 1.92 12.26
N LEU A 25 -12.94 2.87 11.31
CA LEU A 25 -14.06 3.63 10.80
C LEU A 25 -14.77 2.97 9.61
N LEU A 26 -14.19 1.92 9.02
CA LEU A 26 -14.72 1.29 7.81
C LEU A 26 -16.19 0.90 7.90
N PRO A 27 -16.67 0.24 8.97
CA PRO A 27 -18.07 -0.12 9.08
C PRO A 27 -19.01 1.09 9.08
N GLU A 28 -18.61 2.18 9.73
CA GLU A 28 -19.39 3.41 9.77
C GLU A 28 -19.37 4.15 8.43
N LEU A 29 -18.20 4.25 7.80
CA LEU A 29 -18.06 4.85 6.47
C LEU A 29 -18.87 4.09 5.43
N GLU A 30 -18.85 2.77 5.46
CA GLU A 30 -19.61 1.94 4.53
C GLU A 30 -21.12 2.20 4.60
N ARG A 31 -21.66 2.39 5.81
CA ARG A 31 -23.08 2.71 6.01
C ARG A 31 -23.46 4.07 5.45
N ASN A 32 -22.52 5.00 5.37
CA ASN A 32 -22.74 6.38 4.93
C ASN A 32 -22.34 6.63 3.48
N PHE A 33 -21.64 5.72 2.82
CA PHE A 33 -21.32 5.87 1.40
C PHE A 33 -22.57 5.67 0.53
N PRO A 34 -22.68 6.44 -0.56
CA PRO A 34 -23.70 6.17 -1.58
C PRO A 34 -23.52 4.74 -2.13
N LYS A 35 -24.60 4.07 -2.45
CA LYS A 35 -24.54 2.73 -3.05
C LYS A 35 -23.90 2.74 -4.43
N GLN A 36 -24.06 3.84 -5.17
CA GLN A 36 -23.49 4.02 -6.51
C GLN A 36 -22.84 5.40 -6.60
N PHE A 37 -21.62 5.43 -7.12
CA PHE A 37 -20.88 6.65 -7.42
C PHE A 37 -19.86 6.40 -8.53
N GLY A 38 -19.47 7.45 -9.25
CA GLY A 38 -18.59 7.35 -10.40
C GLY A 38 -17.10 7.25 -10.04
N THR A 39 -16.62 8.20 -9.22
CA THR A 39 -15.20 8.33 -8.88
C THR A 39 -15.06 8.55 -7.38
N TYR A 40 -14.08 7.87 -6.80
CA TYR A 40 -13.70 8.07 -5.41
C TYR A 40 -12.52 9.05 -5.31
N PHE A 41 -12.67 10.07 -4.48
CA PHE A 41 -11.62 11.06 -4.21
C PHE A 41 -11.22 10.97 -2.74
N GLU A 42 -9.94 10.80 -2.47
CA GLU A 42 -9.40 10.82 -1.12
C GLU A 42 -8.13 11.66 -1.05
N PRO A 43 -8.16 12.84 -0.40
CA PRO A 43 -6.98 13.70 -0.26
C PRO A 43 -6.06 13.30 0.90
N PHE A 44 -6.49 12.42 1.79
CA PHE A 44 -5.75 11.97 2.97
C PHE A 44 -5.62 10.46 2.98
N LEU A 45 -4.91 9.92 1.97
CA LEU A 45 -4.85 8.49 1.70
C LEU A 45 -4.27 7.67 2.86
N GLY A 46 -3.14 8.10 3.44
CA GLY A 46 -2.45 7.36 4.48
C GLY A 46 -2.10 5.94 4.06
N GLY A 47 -2.36 4.97 4.90
CA GLY A 47 -2.15 3.55 4.61
C GLY A 47 -3.12 2.94 3.61
N GLY A 48 -4.15 3.68 3.18
CA GLY A 48 -5.09 3.26 2.14
C GLY A 48 -6.19 2.32 2.61
N ALA A 49 -6.54 2.32 3.90
CA ALA A 49 -7.55 1.42 4.43
C ALA A 49 -8.90 1.56 3.70
N VAL A 50 -9.36 2.78 3.45
CA VAL A 50 -10.62 3.05 2.74
C VAL A 50 -10.49 2.69 1.27
N LEU A 51 -9.40 3.09 0.61
CA LEU A 51 -9.14 2.78 -0.79
C LEU A 51 -9.19 1.28 -1.05
N PHE A 52 -8.45 0.50 -0.28
CA PHE A 52 -8.38 -0.95 -0.48
C PHE A 52 -9.69 -1.65 -0.17
N ASP A 53 -10.43 -1.20 0.84
CA ASP A 53 -11.77 -1.72 1.14
C ASP A 53 -12.75 -1.46 -0.02
N LEU A 54 -12.75 -0.26 -0.57
CA LEU A 54 -13.58 0.09 -1.73
C LEU A 54 -13.19 -0.70 -2.98
N LEU A 55 -11.90 -0.87 -3.26
CA LEU A 55 -11.43 -1.63 -4.41
C LEU A 55 -11.71 -3.12 -4.28
N ALA A 56 -11.71 -3.68 -3.07
CA ALA A 56 -12.12 -5.06 -2.83
C ALA A 56 -13.58 -5.31 -3.22
N LYS A 57 -14.46 -4.34 -2.95
CA LYS A 57 -15.90 -4.41 -3.25
C LYS A 57 -16.23 -3.94 -4.66
N ARG A 58 -15.44 -3.03 -5.22
CA ARG A 58 -15.64 -2.39 -6.53
C ARG A 58 -14.31 -2.37 -7.31
N PRO A 59 -13.90 -3.50 -7.91
CA PRO A 59 -12.56 -3.61 -8.53
C PRO A 59 -12.30 -2.64 -9.68
N ASN A 60 -13.35 -2.16 -10.34
CA ASN A 60 -13.25 -1.23 -11.47
C ASN A 60 -13.49 0.24 -11.08
N LEU A 61 -13.54 0.54 -9.79
CA LEU A 61 -13.74 1.89 -9.31
C LEU A 61 -12.58 2.80 -9.72
N LYS A 62 -12.90 3.97 -10.28
CA LYS A 62 -11.91 5.02 -10.52
C LYS A 62 -11.64 5.77 -9.24
N CYS A 63 -10.36 5.85 -8.89
CA CYS A 63 -9.93 6.51 -7.67
C CYS A 63 -8.93 7.62 -7.98
N ASN A 64 -9.12 8.76 -7.33
CA ASN A 64 -8.18 9.87 -7.33
C ASN A 64 -7.76 10.13 -5.89
N VAL A 65 -6.54 9.77 -5.57
CA VAL A 65 -6.04 9.77 -4.20
C VAL A 65 -4.79 10.62 -4.07
N SER A 66 -4.60 11.21 -2.90
CA SER A 66 -3.44 12.03 -2.61
C SER A 66 -3.08 11.98 -1.13
N ASP A 67 -1.86 12.38 -0.83
CA ASP A 67 -1.36 12.54 0.52
C ASP A 67 -0.26 13.60 0.55
N LEU A 68 -0.10 14.29 1.66
CA LEU A 68 0.98 15.27 1.83
C LEU A 68 2.36 14.62 1.94
N ASN A 69 2.42 13.37 2.38
CA ASN A 69 3.68 12.65 2.51
C ASN A 69 4.15 12.14 1.14
N SER A 70 5.18 12.77 0.59
CA SER A 70 5.72 12.43 -0.72
C SER A 70 6.32 11.03 -0.80
N ASP A 71 6.90 10.52 0.28
CA ASP A 71 7.46 9.17 0.32
C ASP A 71 6.35 8.11 0.26
N LEU A 72 5.24 8.39 0.93
CA LEU A 72 4.06 7.53 0.88
C LEU A 72 3.47 7.49 -0.53
N VAL A 73 3.32 8.63 -1.17
CA VAL A 73 2.86 8.73 -2.56
C VAL A 73 3.82 7.99 -3.50
N LEU A 74 5.12 8.16 -3.31
CA LEU A 74 6.13 7.44 -4.09
C LEU A 74 6.01 5.92 -3.94
N ALA A 75 5.72 5.43 -2.74
CA ALA A 75 5.49 4.00 -2.51
C ALA A 75 4.30 3.47 -3.33
N TYR A 76 3.18 4.19 -3.34
CA TYR A 76 2.00 3.83 -4.14
C TYR A 76 2.29 3.85 -5.65
N VAL A 77 2.97 4.88 -6.13
CA VAL A 77 3.37 5.00 -7.55
C VAL A 77 4.32 3.88 -7.95
N THR A 78 5.25 3.53 -7.09
CA THR A 78 6.21 2.44 -7.32
C THR A 78 5.51 1.09 -7.41
N ILE A 79 4.55 0.81 -6.54
CA ILE A 79 3.73 -0.40 -6.59
C ILE A 79 2.94 -0.46 -7.90
N ARG A 80 2.35 0.65 -8.31
CA ARG A 80 1.58 0.72 -9.54
C ARG A 80 2.43 0.51 -10.81
N ASP A 81 3.58 1.17 -10.88
CA ASP A 81 4.33 1.32 -12.14
C ASP A 81 5.61 0.48 -12.19
N LYS A 82 6.18 0.09 -11.05
CA LYS A 82 7.47 -0.60 -10.94
C LYS A 82 7.47 -1.76 -9.95
N LEU A 83 6.39 -2.50 -9.90
CA LEU A 83 6.19 -3.56 -8.91
C LEU A 83 7.29 -4.62 -8.96
N GLY A 84 7.72 -5.04 -10.15
CA GLY A 84 8.78 -6.05 -10.30
C GLY A 84 10.10 -5.63 -9.65
N ARG A 85 10.53 -4.40 -9.88
CA ARG A 85 11.76 -3.85 -9.27
C ARG A 85 11.64 -3.70 -7.76
N LEU A 86 10.46 -3.32 -7.29
CA LEU A 86 10.19 -3.23 -5.86
C LEU A 86 10.31 -4.61 -5.18
N ILE A 87 9.72 -5.64 -5.78
CA ILE A 87 9.81 -7.02 -5.27
C ILE A 87 11.26 -7.50 -5.22
N GLU A 88 12.04 -7.29 -6.28
CA GLU A 88 13.47 -7.64 -6.30
C GLU A 88 14.26 -6.95 -5.18
N SER A 89 14.01 -5.67 -4.97
CA SER A 89 14.64 -4.90 -3.89
C SER A 89 14.26 -5.43 -2.52
N LEU A 90 12.99 -5.73 -2.29
CA LEU A 90 12.51 -6.30 -1.03
C LEU A 90 13.08 -7.70 -0.78
N GLU A 91 13.23 -8.52 -1.80
CA GLU A 91 13.88 -9.84 -1.70
C GLU A 91 15.35 -9.72 -1.30
N THR A 92 16.08 -8.75 -1.85
CA THR A 92 17.45 -8.44 -1.48
C THR A 92 17.54 -8.01 -0.01
N HIS A 93 16.69 -7.13 0.43
CA HIS A 93 16.61 -6.71 1.83
C HIS A 93 16.29 -7.89 2.76
N SER A 94 15.35 -8.72 2.38
CA SER A 94 14.97 -9.92 3.14
C SER A 94 16.15 -10.88 3.31
N LYS A 95 16.88 -11.17 2.24
CA LYS A 95 18.08 -12.03 2.29
C LYS A 95 19.16 -11.47 3.21
N ASN A 96 19.45 -10.18 3.11
CA ASN A 96 20.46 -9.52 3.94
C ASN A 96 20.03 -9.47 5.40
N TYR A 97 18.76 -9.24 5.67
CA TYR A 97 18.21 -9.27 7.01
C TYR A 97 18.31 -10.65 7.66
N HIS A 98 18.07 -11.72 6.91
CA HIS A 98 18.20 -13.09 7.43
C HIS A 98 19.65 -13.49 7.71
N LYS A 99 20.64 -12.89 7.04
CA LYS A 99 22.07 -13.12 7.32
C LYS A 99 22.52 -12.44 8.61
N ASP A 100 22.07 -11.22 8.86
CA ASP A 100 22.41 -10.41 10.03
C ASP A 100 21.26 -9.46 10.35
N SER A 101 20.27 -9.94 11.09
CA SER A 101 19.03 -9.21 11.34
C SER A 101 19.25 -7.89 12.08
N THR A 102 20.09 -7.87 13.09
CA THR A 102 20.31 -6.68 13.93
C THR A 102 21.17 -5.65 13.21
N GLY A 103 22.33 -6.05 12.70
CA GLY A 103 23.25 -5.15 12.01
C GLY A 103 22.66 -4.53 10.78
N TYR A 104 22.03 -5.34 9.94
CA TYR A 104 21.40 -4.87 8.71
C TYR A 104 20.26 -3.89 8.95
N TYR A 105 19.42 -4.16 9.93
CA TYR A 105 18.31 -3.26 10.29
C TYR A 105 18.82 -1.88 10.69
N TYR A 106 19.83 -1.80 11.54
CA TYR A 106 20.39 -0.52 11.98
C TYR A 106 21.15 0.20 10.88
N ASP A 107 21.87 -0.52 10.03
CA ASP A 107 22.55 0.07 8.86
C ASP A 107 21.54 0.75 7.92
N CYS A 108 20.44 0.10 7.61
CA CYS A 108 19.36 0.67 6.80
C CYS A 108 18.74 1.89 7.47
N LEU A 109 18.51 1.84 8.77
CA LEU A 109 17.91 2.94 9.53
C LEU A 109 18.83 4.18 9.54
N LEU A 110 20.12 4.00 9.75
CA LEU A 110 21.12 5.08 9.71
C LEU A 110 21.21 5.71 8.32
N TYR A 111 21.26 4.92 7.26
CA TYR A 111 21.25 5.42 5.89
C TYR A 111 20.02 6.28 5.59
N THR A 112 18.86 5.85 6.03
CA THR A 112 17.60 6.60 5.84
C THR A 112 17.63 7.92 6.61
N SER A 113 18.17 7.94 7.83
CA SER A 113 18.32 9.16 8.63
C SER A 113 19.27 10.16 7.98
N ASP A 114 20.42 9.70 7.50
CA ASP A 114 21.42 10.55 6.83
C ASP A 114 20.84 11.16 5.53
N ALA A 115 20.06 10.41 4.77
CA ALA A 115 19.39 10.92 3.59
C ALA A 115 18.31 11.97 3.90
N ALA A 116 17.68 11.91 5.06
CA ALA A 116 16.69 12.89 5.49
C ALA A 116 17.29 14.23 5.92
N ASP A 117 18.58 14.25 6.32
CA ASP A 117 19.30 15.43 6.75
C ASP A 117 19.94 16.22 5.57
N GLU A 118 19.93 15.65 4.38
CA GLU A 118 20.35 16.32 3.15
C GLU A 118 19.19 17.10 2.51
#